data_d4ba6b5b0696f66a0cc0b1ab5b0aed47
#
_entry.id   d4ba6b5b0696f66a0cc0b1ab5b0aed47
#
_cell.length_a   1.000
_cell.length_b   1.000
_cell.length_c   1.000
_cell.angle_alpha   90.00
_cell.angle_beta   90.00
_cell.angle_gamma   90.00
#
_symmetry.space_group_name_H-M   'P 1'
#
loop_
_entity.id
_entity.type
_entity.pdbx_description
1 polymer ?
#
loop_
_entity_poly.entity_id
_entity_poly.type
_entity_poly.pdbx_seq_one_letter_code
_entity_poly.pdbx_strand_id
1 'polypeptide(L)'
;LYYSQPDGDVAQKLCEYTGFSKVFFGNSGAEANECALKIARKYGMEKHGEKCSTVITLNNSFHGRTITTLAATGQEVFHQYFLPLTEGFRYVDAGDIDGLYAALDDSVCGIMLELIQGEGGVVPVPEKFVKEIEKICREKDLVFVIDEIQTGISRTGTFLCYEQYGVQPDVVTLAKGLGGGLPIGGILMSKKVEEV
;
A
#
# COMPACT_ATOMS: atom_id res chain seq x y z
N LEU A 1 15.70 -10.39 -18.64
CA LEU A 1 15.71 -10.56 -17.18
C LEU A 1 16.83 -11.52 -16.80
N TYR A 2 17.56 -11.21 -15.76
CA TYR A 2 18.65 -12.02 -15.21
C TYR A 2 18.30 -12.46 -13.79
N TYR A 3 18.76 -13.65 -13.42
CA TYR A 3 18.70 -14.07 -12.02
C TYR A 3 19.87 -13.46 -11.25
N SER A 4 19.57 -12.94 -10.07
CA SER A 4 20.56 -12.43 -9.12
C SER A 4 20.43 -13.20 -7.81
N GLN A 5 21.53 -13.79 -7.35
CA GLN A 5 21.51 -14.54 -6.09
C GLN A 5 21.14 -13.66 -4.89
N PRO A 6 21.70 -12.43 -4.74
CA PRO A 6 21.29 -11.55 -3.63
C PRO A 6 19.81 -11.21 -3.61
N ASP A 7 19.17 -10.99 -4.78
CA ASP A 7 17.75 -10.71 -4.85
C ASP A 7 16.91 -11.90 -4.38
N GLY A 8 17.31 -13.12 -4.80
CA GLY A 8 16.69 -14.35 -4.35
C GLY A 8 16.81 -14.56 -2.85
N ASP A 9 18.00 -14.34 -2.29
CA ASP A 9 18.27 -14.51 -0.86
C ASP A 9 17.47 -13.50 -0.02
N VAL A 10 17.35 -12.25 -0.47
CA VAL A 10 16.52 -11.22 0.20
C VAL A 10 15.04 -11.56 0.10
N ALA A 11 14.55 -11.98 -1.07
CA ALA A 11 13.17 -12.38 -1.25
C ALA A 11 12.79 -13.54 -0.34
N GLN A 12 13.65 -14.57 -0.27
CA GLN A 12 13.44 -15.72 0.61
C GLN A 12 13.35 -15.28 2.08
N LYS A 13 14.31 -14.48 2.56
CA LYS A 13 14.30 -13.98 3.94
C LYS A 13 13.07 -13.14 4.27
N LEU A 14 12.66 -12.26 3.35
CA LEU A 14 11.44 -11.47 3.52
C LEU A 14 10.21 -12.37 3.67
N CYS A 15 10.05 -13.38 2.81
CA CYS A 15 8.96 -14.35 2.93
C CYS A 15 9.02 -15.14 4.24
N GLU A 16 10.21 -15.61 4.65
CA GLU A 16 10.42 -16.36 5.90
C GLU A 16 10.04 -15.53 7.15
N TYR A 17 10.43 -14.24 7.19
CA TYR A 17 10.15 -13.37 8.34
C TYR A 17 8.71 -12.89 8.40
N THR A 18 8.05 -12.74 7.27
CA THR A 18 6.74 -12.07 7.21
C THR A 18 5.57 -13.02 6.92
N GLY A 19 5.85 -14.21 6.39
CA GLY A 19 4.82 -15.15 5.97
C GLY A 19 4.15 -14.81 4.63
N PHE A 20 4.58 -13.76 3.94
CA PHE A 20 4.12 -13.46 2.58
C PHE A 20 4.62 -14.50 1.57
N SER A 21 3.92 -14.65 0.46
CA SER A 21 4.18 -15.70 -0.52
C SER A 21 5.21 -15.33 -1.56
N LYS A 22 5.19 -14.08 -2.02
CA LYS A 22 6.06 -13.58 -3.11
C LYS A 22 6.56 -12.17 -2.82
N VAL A 23 7.69 -11.86 -3.44
CA VAL A 23 8.30 -10.53 -3.41
C VAL A 23 8.58 -10.07 -4.83
N PHE A 24 8.32 -8.80 -5.11
CA PHE A 24 8.78 -8.13 -6.32
C PHE A 24 9.68 -6.96 -5.93
N PHE A 25 10.78 -6.77 -6.63
CA PHE A 25 11.70 -5.65 -6.39
C PHE A 25 11.62 -4.61 -7.50
N GLY A 26 11.69 -3.35 -7.10
CA GLY A 26 11.88 -2.17 -7.92
C GLY A 26 13.03 -1.32 -7.39
N ASN A 27 13.14 -0.07 -7.84
CA ASN A 27 14.27 0.80 -7.51
C ASN A 27 13.91 1.88 -6.47
N SER A 28 12.65 2.00 -6.13
CA SER A 28 12.16 3.07 -5.24
C SER A 28 10.83 2.71 -4.57
N GLY A 29 10.49 3.45 -3.52
CA GLY A 29 9.17 3.33 -2.89
C GLY A 29 8.02 3.72 -3.83
N ALA A 30 8.23 4.72 -4.69
CA ALA A 30 7.21 5.08 -5.68
C ALA A 30 6.94 3.92 -6.66
N GLU A 31 7.97 3.23 -7.14
CA GLU A 31 7.78 2.04 -7.98
C GLU A 31 7.11 0.89 -7.24
N ALA A 32 7.44 0.68 -5.96
CA ALA A 32 6.76 -0.29 -5.13
C ALA A 32 5.26 0.02 -5.02
N ASN A 33 4.91 1.28 -4.76
CA ASN A 33 3.52 1.72 -4.68
C ASN A 33 2.79 1.67 -6.04
N GLU A 34 3.45 2.02 -7.15
CA GLU A 34 2.90 1.81 -8.51
C GLU A 34 2.53 0.35 -8.75
N CYS A 35 3.39 -0.58 -8.34
CA CYS A 35 3.10 -2.00 -8.46
C CYS A 35 1.93 -2.43 -7.57
N ALA A 36 1.88 -1.98 -6.30
CA ALA A 36 0.77 -2.27 -5.39
C ALA A 36 -0.58 -1.76 -5.93
N LEU A 37 -0.62 -0.54 -6.48
CA LEU A 37 -1.81 0.03 -7.12
C LEU A 37 -2.23 -0.76 -8.36
N LYS A 38 -1.27 -1.22 -9.17
CA LYS A 38 -1.55 -2.08 -10.34
C LYS A 38 -2.10 -3.43 -9.92
N ILE A 39 -1.57 -4.05 -8.86
CA ILE A 39 -2.07 -5.31 -8.30
C ILE A 39 -3.52 -5.12 -7.84
N ALA A 40 -3.81 -4.07 -7.05
CA ALA A 40 -5.16 -3.80 -6.56
C ALA A 40 -6.16 -3.63 -7.72
N ARG A 41 -5.81 -2.83 -8.72
CA ARG A 41 -6.66 -2.61 -9.90
C ARG A 41 -6.86 -3.87 -10.73
N LYS A 42 -5.78 -4.61 -11.02
CA LYS A 42 -5.89 -5.85 -11.79
C LYS A 42 -6.74 -6.88 -11.06
N TYR A 43 -6.50 -7.08 -9.75
CA TYR A 43 -7.31 -7.96 -8.92
C TYR A 43 -8.78 -7.58 -8.96
N GLY A 44 -9.10 -6.30 -8.71
CA GLY A 44 -10.47 -5.80 -8.72
C GLY A 44 -11.16 -6.02 -10.07
N MET A 45 -10.48 -5.69 -11.17
CA MET A 45 -11.04 -5.88 -12.51
C MET A 45 -11.28 -7.35 -12.86
N GLU A 46 -10.38 -8.26 -12.48
CA GLU A 46 -10.53 -9.70 -12.72
C GLU A 46 -11.62 -10.34 -11.86
N LYS A 47 -11.79 -9.87 -10.61
CA LYS A 47 -12.77 -10.43 -9.65
C LYS A 47 -14.14 -9.80 -9.72
N HIS A 48 -14.21 -8.48 -9.92
CA HIS A 48 -15.44 -7.69 -9.78
C HIS A 48 -15.83 -6.95 -11.08
N GLY A 49 -15.00 -7.05 -12.13
CA GLY A 49 -15.28 -6.47 -13.45
C GLY A 49 -14.56 -5.14 -13.70
N GLU A 50 -14.56 -4.72 -14.96
CA GLU A 50 -13.74 -3.61 -15.48
C GLU A 50 -13.91 -2.26 -14.75
N LYS A 51 -15.04 -2.02 -14.10
CA LYS A 51 -15.27 -0.78 -13.35
C LYS A 51 -14.63 -0.76 -11.98
N CYS A 52 -14.20 -1.92 -11.46
CA CYS A 52 -13.59 -2.05 -10.13
C CYS A 52 -12.10 -1.68 -10.18
N SER A 53 -11.79 -0.38 -10.15
CA SER A 53 -10.43 0.15 -10.32
C SER A 53 -10.10 1.34 -9.42
N THR A 54 -11.03 1.73 -8.54
CA THR A 54 -10.84 2.83 -7.59
C THR A 54 -10.09 2.34 -6.35
N VAL A 55 -9.08 3.09 -5.91
CA VAL A 55 -8.37 2.85 -4.65
C VAL A 55 -8.70 3.97 -3.67
N ILE A 56 -9.09 3.61 -2.44
CA ILE A 56 -9.24 4.57 -1.35
C ILE A 56 -7.87 4.77 -0.68
N THR A 57 -7.48 6.03 -0.49
CA THR A 57 -6.29 6.44 0.28
C THR A 57 -6.68 7.43 1.36
N LEU A 58 -5.76 7.84 2.20
CA LEU A 58 -6.06 8.78 3.28
C LEU A 58 -5.64 10.21 2.94
N ASN A 59 -6.42 11.18 3.39
CA ASN A 59 -5.99 12.58 3.45
C ASN A 59 -4.69 12.68 4.25
N ASN A 60 -3.81 13.60 3.87
CA ASN A 60 -2.47 13.79 4.44
C ASN A 60 -1.50 12.62 4.26
N SER A 61 -1.84 11.60 3.44
CA SER A 61 -0.93 10.51 3.08
C SER A 61 0.16 10.99 2.10
N PHE A 62 1.22 10.18 2.00
CA PHE A 62 2.27 10.36 1.00
C PHE A 62 2.69 8.99 0.43
N HIS A 63 2.42 8.77 -0.86
CA HIS A 63 2.70 7.49 -1.52
C HIS A 63 3.73 7.56 -2.66
N GLY A 64 4.21 8.74 -2.99
CA GLY A 64 5.26 8.92 -4.00
C GLY A 64 5.04 10.12 -4.92
N ARG A 65 5.92 10.25 -5.93
CA ARG A 65 5.96 11.41 -6.87
C ARG A 65 5.88 10.99 -8.33
N THR A 66 5.64 9.73 -8.66
CA THR A 66 5.21 9.33 -10.01
C THR A 66 3.76 9.75 -10.21
N ILE A 67 3.30 9.87 -11.45
CA ILE A 67 1.97 10.46 -11.72
C ILE A 67 0.85 9.70 -10.99
N THR A 68 0.89 8.35 -10.93
CA THR A 68 -0.14 7.59 -10.24
C THR A 68 0.01 7.64 -8.72
N THR A 69 1.23 7.49 -8.19
CA THR A 69 1.45 7.60 -6.73
C THR A 69 1.24 9.03 -6.22
N LEU A 70 1.45 10.03 -7.08
CA LEU A 70 1.09 11.41 -6.80
C LEU A 70 -0.43 11.56 -6.65
N ALA A 71 -1.19 10.95 -7.56
CA ALA A 71 -2.65 10.91 -7.46
C ALA A 71 -3.14 10.11 -6.25
N ALA A 72 -2.39 9.11 -5.76
CA ALA A 72 -2.70 8.39 -4.54
C ALA A 72 -2.39 9.19 -3.25
N THR A 73 -1.50 10.18 -3.35
CA THR A 73 -1.07 11.03 -2.23
C THR A 73 -2.17 12.03 -1.88
N GLY A 74 -2.70 11.97 -0.65
CA GLY A 74 -3.83 12.78 -0.19
C GLY A 74 -3.46 14.19 0.26
N GLN A 75 -2.60 14.89 -0.48
CA GLN A 75 -2.12 16.24 -0.15
C GLN A 75 -2.13 17.13 -1.39
N GLU A 76 -3.08 18.07 -1.47
CA GLU A 76 -3.26 18.95 -2.63
C GLU A 76 -2.02 19.77 -3.01
N VAL A 77 -1.17 20.10 -2.03
CA VAL A 77 0.06 20.86 -2.28
C VAL A 77 0.99 20.16 -3.28
N PHE A 78 0.96 18.84 -3.33
CA PHE A 78 1.75 18.08 -4.29
C PHE A 78 1.11 17.96 -5.68
N HIS A 79 -0.19 18.23 -5.81
CA HIS A 79 -0.94 18.09 -7.06
C HIS A 79 -0.86 19.29 -7.99
N GLN A 80 -0.56 20.49 -7.48
CA GLN A 80 -0.80 21.81 -8.10
C GLN A 80 -0.31 21.98 -9.54
N TYR A 81 0.81 21.39 -9.92
CA TYR A 81 1.42 21.63 -11.24
C TYR A 81 1.44 20.39 -12.14
N PHE A 82 0.76 19.31 -11.74
CA PHE A 82 0.86 18.01 -12.40
C PHE A 82 -0.49 17.47 -12.90
N LEU A 83 -1.40 18.39 -13.22
CA LEU A 83 -2.71 18.04 -13.77
C LEU A 83 -2.63 17.69 -15.27
N PRO A 84 -3.46 16.76 -15.78
CA PRO A 84 -4.45 15.98 -15.03
C PRO A 84 -3.82 14.84 -14.22
N LEU A 85 -4.36 14.56 -13.05
CA LEU A 85 -3.95 13.42 -12.24
C LEU A 85 -4.54 12.13 -12.80
N THR A 86 -3.91 10.99 -12.47
CA THR A 86 -4.49 9.66 -12.72
C THR A 86 -5.81 9.52 -11.96
N GLU A 87 -6.87 9.13 -12.66
CA GLU A 87 -8.20 8.92 -12.07
C GLU A 87 -8.27 7.64 -11.24
N GLY A 88 -9.37 7.48 -10.47
CA GLY A 88 -9.66 6.28 -9.68
C GLY A 88 -9.05 6.33 -8.27
N PHE A 89 -9.03 7.49 -7.64
CA PHE A 89 -8.68 7.65 -6.23
C PHE A 89 -9.79 8.37 -5.46
N ARG A 90 -9.98 7.96 -4.21
CA ARG A 90 -10.84 8.64 -3.23
C ARG A 90 -10.05 8.81 -1.94
N TYR A 91 -10.28 9.91 -1.24
CA TYR A 91 -9.55 10.24 -0.01
C TYR A 91 -10.51 10.29 1.17
N VAL A 92 -10.07 9.73 2.31
CA VAL A 92 -10.83 9.69 3.57
C VAL A 92 -9.92 10.14 4.70
N ASP A 93 -10.47 10.83 5.70
CA ASP A 93 -9.69 11.22 6.86
C ASP A 93 -9.35 10.02 7.75
N ALA A 94 -8.14 10.00 8.30
CA ALA A 94 -7.71 8.95 9.21
C ALA A 94 -8.60 8.93 10.47
N GLY A 95 -9.28 7.81 10.71
CA GLY A 95 -10.22 7.65 11.83
C GLY A 95 -11.69 7.94 11.50
N ASP A 96 -11.99 8.48 10.33
CA ASP A 96 -13.38 8.73 9.89
C ASP A 96 -14.01 7.46 9.30
N ILE A 97 -14.65 6.67 10.17
CA ILE A 97 -15.32 5.42 9.79
C ILE A 97 -16.54 5.70 8.89
N ASP A 98 -17.31 6.73 9.18
CA ASP A 98 -18.51 7.07 8.40
C ASP A 98 -18.12 7.53 6.99
N GLY A 99 -17.09 8.37 6.87
CA GLY A 99 -16.51 8.78 5.58
C GLY A 99 -15.93 7.61 4.81
N LEU A 100 -15.31 6.64 5.49
CA LEU A 100 -14.82 5.41 4.85
C LEU A 100 -15.97 4.62 4.23
N TYR A 101 -17.07 4.39 4.97
CA TYR A 101 -18.23 3.69 4.44
C TYR A 101 -18.92 4.47 3.29
N ALA A 102 -18.98 5.80 3.38
CA ALA A 102 -19.53 6.64 2.32
C ALA A 102 -18.68 6.64 1.04
N ALA A 103 -17.37 6.38 1.15
CA ALA A 103 -16.47 6.28 0.00
C ALA A 103 -16.52 4.92 -0.71
N LEU A 104 -17.20 3.92 -0.14
CA LEU A 104 -17.29 2.57 -0.71
C LEU A 104 -18.43 2.46 -1.71
N ASP A 105 -18.12 1.92 -2.88
CA ASP A 105 -19.08 1.42 -3.86
C ASP A 105 -18.47 0.28 -4.69
N ASP A 106 -19.17 -0.20 -5.71
CA ASP A 106 -18.74 -1.32 -6.55
C ASP A 106 -17.52 -1.00 -7.45
N SER A 107 -17.06 0.25 -7.48
CA SER A 107 -15.86 0.63 -8.22
C SER A 107 -14.57 0.46 -7.39
N VAL A 108 -14.68 0.28 -6.07
CA VAL A 108 -13.52 0.20 -5.18
C VAL A 108 -12.87 -1.18 -5.27
N CYS A 109 -11.58 -1.21 -5.60
CA CYS A 109 -10.77 -2.42 -5.70
C CYS A 109 -9.82 -2.64 -4.51
N GLY A 110 -9.53 -1.61 -3.75
CA GLY A 110 -8.62 -1.71 -2.61
C GLY A 110 -8.56 -0.45 -1.77
N ILE A 111 -7.96 -0.59 -0.60
CA ILE A 111 -7.69 0.50 0.33
C ILE A 111 -6.21 0.48 0.66
N MET A 112 -5.54 1.64 0.51
CA MET A 112 -4.11 1.81 0.76
C MET A 112 -3.87 2.89 1.79
N LEU A 113 -3.01 2.61 2.78
CA LEU A 113 -2.67 3.56 3.83
C LEU A 113 -1.26 3.36 4.39
N GLU A 114 -0.72 4.43 5.00
CA GLU A 114 0.38 4.37 5.95
C GLU A 114 -0.21 4.16 7.36
N LEU A 115 0.40 3.33 8.19
CA LEU A 115 -0.02 3.18 9.60
C LEU A 115 0.42 4.34 10.47
N ILE A 116 1.49 5.03 10.05
CA ILE A 116 1.93 6.31 10.61
C ILE A 116 2.19 7.21 9.40
N GLN A 117 1.40 8.26 9.24
CA GLN A 117 1.55 9.24 8.17
C GLN A 117 2.82 10.06 8.40
N GLY A 118 3.92 9.67 7.74
CA GLY A 118 5.22 10.29 7.95
C GLY A 118 5.27 11.74 7.49
N GLU A 119 5.00 11.98 6.22
CA GLU A 119 4.98 13.32 5.61
C GLU A 119 3.77 14.16 6.08
N GLY A 120 2.74 13.52 6.59
CA GLY A 120 1.58 14.16 7.19
C GLY A 120 1.80 14.71 8.62
N GLY A 121 3.03 14.59 9.17
CA GLY A 121 3.37 15.11 10.49
C GLY A 121 3.64 14.04 11.56
N VAL A 122 3.98 12.82 11.16
CA VAL A 122 4.22 11.66 12.05
C VAL A 122 2.97 11.34 12.89
N VAL A 123 1.86 11.15 12.20
CA VAL A 123 0.54 10.92 12.81
C VAL A 123 0.16 9.44 12.76
N PRO A 124 0.09 8.73 13.89
CA PRO A 124 -0.41 7.36 13.92
C PRO A 124 -1.89 7.29 13.55
N VAL A 125 -2.23 6.35 12.67
CA VAL A 125 -3.63 6.05 12.33
C VAL A 125 -4.26 5.25 13.46
N PRO A 126 -5.50 5.58 13.90
CA PRO A 126 -6.15 4.87 15.00
C PRO A 126 -6.32 3.37 14.71
N GLU A 127 -5.93 2.51 15.66
CA GLU A 127 -5.98 1.05 15.52
C GLU A 127 -7.38 0.55 15.15
N LYS A 128 -8.43 1.09 15.76
CA LYS A 128 -9.82 0.74 15.45
C LYS A 128 -10.19 0.98 13.99
N PHE A 129 -9.67 2.07 13.41
CA PHE A 129 -9.91 2.43 12.02
C PHE A 129 -9.19 1.45 11.08
N VAL A 130 -7.94 1.09 11.39
CA VAL A 130 -7.17 0.10 10.60
C VAL A 130 -7.85 -1.27 10.63
N LYS A 131 -8.34 -1.72 11.79
CA LYS A 131 -9.09 -2.98 11.92
C LYS A 131 -10.41 -2.96 11.16
N GLU A 132 -11.10 -1.81 11.12
CA GLU A 132 -12.33 -1.69 10.31
C GLU A 132 -12.00 -1.74 8.82
N ILE A 133 -10.89 -1.12 8.36
CA ILE A 133 -10.41 -1.26 6.97
C ILE A 133 -10.15 -2.74 6.63
N GLU A 134 -9.40 -3.46 7.47
CA GLU A 134 -9.14 -4.88 7.25
C GLU A 134 -10.43 -5.69 7.13
N LYS A 135 -11.39 -5.46 8.04
CA LYS A 135 -12.71 -6.13 8.02
C LYS A 135 -13.45 -5.86 6.70
N ILE A 136 -13.54 -4.60 6.29
CA ILE A 136 -14.17 -4.18 5.03
C ILE A 136 -13.50 -4.88 3.84
N CYS A 137 -12.15 -4.88 3.80
CA CYS A 137 -11.40 -5.51 2.71
C CYS A 137 -11.66 -7.03 2.64
N ARG A 138 -11.80 -7.70 3.79
CA ARG A 138 -12.17 -9.12 3.82
C ARG A 138 -13.61 -9.38 3.39
N GLU A 139 -14.57 -8.60 3.91
CA GLU A 139 -16.00 -8.78 3.63
C GLU A 139 -16.37 -8.48 2.17
N LYS A 140 -15.69 -7.50 1.57
CA LYS A 140 -15.96 -7.05 0.19
C LYS A 140 -14.97 -7.58 -0.84
N ASP A 141 -14.02 -8.41 -0.42
CA ASP A 141 -12.94 -8.96 -1.25
C ASP A 141 -12.11 -7.88 -1.96
N LEU A 142 -11.78 -6.79 -1.24
CA LEU A 142 -10.90 -5.71 -1.69
C LEU A 142 -9.45 -6.01 -1.32
N VAL A 143 -8.50 -5.40 -2.05
CA VAL A 143 -7.07 -5.52 -1.71
C VAL A 143 -6.71 -4.55 -0.59
N PHE A 144 -6.20 -5.10 0.52
CA PHE A 144 -5.69 -4.33 1.65
C PHE A 144 -4.19 -4.07 1.50
N VAL A 145 -3.82 -2.81 1.26
CA VAL A 145 -2.43 -2.38 1.03
C VAL A 145 -1.93 -1.54 2.20
N ILE A 146 -0.80 -1.92 2.77
CA ILE A 146 -0.10 -1.09 3.77
C ILE A 146 1.22 -0.59 3.18
N ASP A 147 1.38 0.74 3.15
CA ASP A 147 2.62 1.40 2.78
C ASP A 147 3.56 1.47 4.00
N GLU A 148 4.54 0.58 4.01
CA GLU A 148 5.58 0.50 5.03
C GLU A 148 6.94 1.04 4.56
N ILE A 149 6.94 1.86 3.52
CA ILE A 149 8.17 2.47 2.99
C ILE A 149 8.93 3.24 4.07
N GLN A 150 8.19 3.89 4.97
CA GLN A 150 8.79 4.65 6.07
C GLN A 150 8.78 3.91 7.40
N THR A 151 7.75 3.11 7.67
CA THR A 151 7.53 2.44 8.95
C THR A 151 8.17 1.06 9.07
N GLY A 152 8.47 0.42 7.95
CA GLY A 152 9.00 -0.94 7.90
C GLY A 152 10.47 -1.07 8.27
N ILE A 153 10.96 -2.30 8.19
CA ILE A 153 12.36 -2.67 8.45
C ILE A 153 12.80 -2.20 9.84
N SER A 154 12.03 -2.59 10.84
CA SER A 154 12.28 -2.35 12.27
C SER A 154 12.27 -0.88 12.71
N ARG A 155 11.79 0.05 11.86
CA ARG A 155 11.73 1.49 12.20
C ARG A 155 10.90 1.78 13.46
N THR A 156 9.83 1.02 13.68
CA THR A 156 8.85 1.25 14.76
C THR A 156 8.96 0.25 15.91
N GLY A 157 9.94 -0.68 15.87
CA GLY A 157 10.20 -1.65 16.92
C GLY A 157 9.89 -3.11 16.55
N THR A 158 8.93 -3.36 15.68
CA THR A 158 8.67 -4.65 15.03
C THR A 158 9.30 -4.67 13.65
N PHE A 159 9.47 -5.85 13.02
CA PHE A 159 10.03 -5.93 11.68
C PHE A 159 9.18 -5.13 10.68
N LEU A 160 7.86 -5.31 10.72
CA LEU A 160 6.88 -4.49 10.02
C LEU A 160 5.88 -3.87 11.02
N CYS A 161 5.47 -2.63 10.78
CA CYS A 161 4.63 -1.87 11.71
C CYS A 161 3.24 -2.49 11.87
N TYR A 162 2.69 -3.13 10.81
CA TYR A 162 1.37 -3.75 10.86
C TYR A 162 1.24 -4.84 11.93
N GLU A 163 2.34 -5.46 12.34
CA GLU A 163 2.37 -6.45 13.41
C GLU A 163 1.84 -5.88 14.72
N GLN A 164 2.11 -4.59 15.00
CA GLN A 164 1.65 -3.89 16.21
C GLN A 164 0.15 -3.61 16.17
N TYR A 165 -0.43 -3.54 14.99
CA TYR A 165 -1.88 -3.33 14.78
C TYR A 165 -2.66 -4.66 14.79
N GLY A 166 -1.96 -5.80 14.69
CA GLY A 166 -2.59 -7.13 14.67
C GLY A 166 -3.49 -7.34 13.45
N VAL A 167 -3.12 -6.78 12.30
CA VAL A 167 -3.82 -6.92 11.03
C VAL A 167 -2.99 -7.72 10.02
N GLN A 168 -3.62 -8.21 8.96
CA GLN A 168 -2.98 -9.00 7.90
C GLN A 168 -3.26 -8.37 6.53
N PRO A 169 -2.36 -7.52 6.01
CA PRO A 169 -2.51 -6.93 4.69
C PRO A 169 -2.32 -7.95 3.56
N ASP A 170 -2.92 -7.67 2.40
CA ASP A 170 -2.69 -8.45 1.18
C ASP A 170 -1.39 -8.05 0.49
N VAL A 171 -1.04 -6.77 0.58
CA VAL A 171 0.18 -6.18 0.00
C VAL A 171 0.85 -5.25 1.01
N VAL A 172 2.17 -5.36 1.13
CA VAL A 172 3.00 -4.42 1.89
C VAL A 172 4.07 -3.86 0.97
N THR A 173 4.24 -2.54 0.94
CA THR A 173 5.31 -1.89 0.18
C THR A 173 6.46 -1.46 1.08
N LEU A 174 7.67 -1.66 0.59
CA LEU A 174 8.92 -1.43 1.31
C LEU A 174 9.91 -0.60 0.47
N ALA A 175 10.72 0.21 1.11
CA ALA A 175 11.87 0.89 0.52
C ALA A 175 12.78 1.43 1.63
N LYS A 176 13.41 2.57 1.42
CA LYS A 176 14.24 3.28 2.43
C LYS A 176 15.14 2.33 3.23
N GLY A 177 14.70 1.93 4.43
CA GLY A 177 15.45 1.03 5.30
C GLY A 177 15.81 -0.33 4.70
N LEU A 178 15.01 -0.81 3.73
CA LEU A 178 15.25 -2.10 3.06
C LEU A 178 16.62 -2.16 2.39
N GLY A 179 17.07 -1.07 1.78
CA GLY A 179 18.32 -1.02 1.02
C GLY A 179 19.55 -0.65 1.86
N GLY A 180 19.40 -0.31 3.15
CA GLY A 180 20.53 0.08 4.00
C GLY A 180 21.33 1.28 3.45
N GLY A 181 20.69 2.15 2.67
CA GLY A 181 21.31 3.31 2.02
C GLY A 181 21.37 3.21 0.49
N LEU A 182 21.08 2.05 -0.09
CA LEU A 182 20.98 1.87 -1.56
C LEU A 182 19.55 2.07 -2.04
N PRO A 183 19.37 2.56 -3.29
CA PRO A 183 18.04 2.68 -3.90
C PRO A 183 17.43 1.30 -4.14
N ILE A 184 16.32 1.02 -3.49
CA ILE A 184 15.53 -0.20 -3.69
C ILE A 184 14.09 0.07 -3.25
N GLY A 185 13.14 -0.59 -3.92
CA GLY A 185 11.77 -0.76 -3.48
C GLY A 185 11.40 -2.23 -3.52
N GLY A 186 10.45 -2.64 -2.72
CA GLY A 186 9.96 -4.02 -2.71
C GLY A 186 8.48 -4.08 -2.37
N ILE A 187 7.85 -5.16 -2.78
CA ILE A 187 6.46 -5.45 -2.47
C ILE A 187 6.39 -6.87 -1.96
N LEU A 188 5.71 -7.05 -0.84
CA LEU A 188 5.33 -8.34 -0.31
C LEU A 188 3.88 -8.63 -0.73
N MET A 189 3.62 -9.82 -1.22
CA MET A 189 2.31 -10.24 -1.72
C MET A 189 1.82 -11.48 -0.97
N SER A 190 0.56 -11.41 -0.49
CA SER A 190 -0.13 -12.56 0.09
C SER A 190 -0.56 -13.54 -1.00
N LYS A 191 -0.97 -14.75 -0.59
CA LYS A 191 -1.53 -15.76 -1.50
C LYS A 191 -2.75 -15.26 -2.29
N LYS A 192 -3.50 -14.31 -1.75
CA LYS A 192 -4.67 -13.74 -2.40
C LYS A 192 -4.33 -13.06 -3.73
N VAL A 193 -3.18 -12.40 -3.79
CA VAL A 193 -2.78 -11.55 -4.93
C VAL A 193 -1.52 -12.03 -5.66
N GLU A 194 -0.94 -13.18 -5.28
CA GLU A 194 0.34 -13.65 -5.82
C GLU A 194 0.31 -14.07 -7.29
N GLU A 195 -0.88 -14.32 -7.85
CA GLU A 195 -1.07 -14.74 -9.24
C GLU A 195 -1.57 -13.59 -10.15
N VAL A 196 -1.72 -12.39 -9.60
CA VAL A 196 -2.23 -11.20 -10.32
C VAL A 196 -1.21 -10.56 -11.27
#